data_33019dcca8bcbbf48f8acf90f3209fe8
#
_entry.id   33019dcca8bcbbf48f8acf90f3209fe8
#
_cell.length_a   1.000
_cell.length_b   1.000
_cell.length_c   1.000
_cell.angle_alpha   90.00
_cell.angle_beta   90.00
_cell.angle_gamma   90.00
#
_symmetry.space_group_name_H-M   'P 1'
#
loop_
_entity.id
_entity.type
_entity.pdbx_description
1 polymer ?
#
loop_
_entity_poly.entity_id
_entity_poly.type
_entity_poly.pdbx_seq_one_letter_code
_entity_poly.pdbx_strand_id
1 'polypeptide(L)'
;MSMSHINYNHLYYFWHVYKEGSVVGAAEALYLTPQTITGQIRDLEERLQGKLFKRKGRGLEPSELGELVYRYADKMFTLSQEMLDIVNYRKESNLLFDVGVADALSKRLVSSVLNAAVVEGEPIHLRCFESTHEMLLEQLSQHKLDMIISDCPIDSTQQEGLFSVRIGECGVSFWCTNPPPEKPFPACLEDRRLLIPGRRSMLGRKLLNWFNSQGLNVEILGEFDDAALMKAFGAMHNAIFVAPTLYAYDFYADKTVVEIGRVENVMEEYHAIFAERMIQHPAVQRICNTDYSALFSPAAR
;
A
#
# COMPACT_ATOMS: atom_id res chain seq x y z
N MET A 1 18.52 39.96 -7.13
CA MET A 1 19.26 38.86 -6.48
C MET A 1 19.56 37.83 -7.53
N SER A 2 20.85 37.59 -7.87
CA SER A 2 21.23 36.52 -8.82
C SER A 2 20.91 35.18 -8.17
N MET A 3 20.01 34.40 -8.74
CA MET A 3 19.83 33.01 -8.34
C MET A 3 21.16 32.29 -8.50
N SER A 4 21.75 31.84 -7.41
CA SER A 4 22.98 31.04 -7.45
C SER A 4 22.61 29.64 -7.99
N HIS A 5 22.86 29.39 -9.25
CA HIS A 5 22.62 28.12 -9.88
C HIS A 5 23.51 27.01 -9.31
N ILE A 6 22.92 25.93 -8.81
CA ILE A 6 23.63 24.67 -8.53
C ILE A 6 23.85 23.96 -9.86
N ASN A 7 25.06 23.40 -10.04
CA ASN A 7 25.31 22.55 -11.20
C ASN A 7 24.65 21.17 -10.97
N TYR A 8 23.68 20.84 -11.81
CA TYR A 8 22.93 19.58 -11.71
C TYR A 8 23.80 18.32 -11.88
N ASN A 9 24.85 18.37 -12.69
CA ASN A 9 25.75 17.23 -12.85
C ASN A 9 26.56 16.99 -11.57
N HIS A 10 27.02 18.06 -10.89
CA HIS A 10 27.72 17.91 -9.62
C HIS A 10 26.80 17.31 -8.55
N LEU A 11 25.53 17.77 -8.51
CA LEU A 11 24.53 17.24 -7.60
C LEU A 11 24.19 15.78 -7.92
N TYR A 12 24.14 15.42 -9.21
CA TYR A 12 23.89 14.06 -9.68
C TYR A 12 25.02 13.09 -9.27
N TYR A 13 26.28 13.50 -9.40
CA TYR A 13 27.39 12.68 -8.97
C TYR A 13 27.43 12.50 -7.45
N PHE A 14 27.13 13.55 -6.70
CA PHE A 14 27.00 13.46 -5.26
C PHE A 14 25.87 12.46 -4.86
N TRP A 15 24.71 12.54 -5.50
CA TRP A 15 23.57 11.68 -5.25
C TRP A 15 23.92 10.19 -5.52
N HIS A 16 24.65 9.90 -6.60
CA HIS A 16 25.14 8.55 -6.87
C HIS A 16 26.14 8.07 -5.83
N VAL A 17 27.11 8.88 -5.44
CA VAL A 17 28.08 8.51 -4.39
C VAL A 17 27.42 8.22 -3.06
N TYR A 18 26.36 8.96 -2.73
CA TYR A 18 25.58 8.72 -1.53
C TYR A 18 24.86 7.35 -1.60
N LYS A 19 24.21 7.04 -2.71
CA LYS A 19 23.47 5.76 -2.91
C LYS A 19 24.39 4.55 -2.94
N GLU A 20 25.52 4.65 -3.64
CA GLU A 20 26.50 3.56 -3.76
C GLU A 20 27.41 3.42 -2.53
N GLY A 21 27.39 4.38 -1.62
CA GLY A 21 28.23 4.40 -0.42
C GLY A 21 29.72 4.58 -0.71
N SER A 22 30.11 4.75 -1.98
CA SER A 22 31.51 4.91 -2.38
C SER A 22 31.67 5.65 -3.71
N VAL A 23 32.79 6.40 -3.85
CA VAL A 23 33.15 7.08 -5.10
C VAL A 23 33.45 6.09 -6.21
N VAL A 24 34.03 4.93 -5.87
CA VAL A 24 34.38 3.89 -6.86
C VAL A 24 33.12 3.25 -7.42
N GLY A 25 32.17 2.85 -6.55
CA GLY A 25 30.88 2.28 -6.98
C GLY A 25 30.10 3.26 -7.87
N ALA A 26 30.04 4.53 -7.50
CA ALA A 26 29.39 5.56 -8.32
C ALA A 26 30.12 5.76 -9.68
N ALA A 27 31.45 5.69 -9.70
CA ALA A 27 32.22 5.81 -10.93
C ALA A 27 31.96 4.63 -11.89
N GLU A 28 31.87 3.41 -11.37
CA GLU A 28 31.49 2.23 -12.14
C GLU A 28 30.07 2.34 -12.69
N ALA A 29 29.11 2.71 -11.85
CA ALA A 29 27.70 2.87 -12.23
C ALA A 29 27.50 3.94 -13.33
N LEU A 30 28.32 4.99 -13.33
CA LEU A 30 28.21 6.11 -14.27
C LEU A 30 29.19 6.03 -15.46
N TYR A 31 30.01 4.99 -15.54
CA TYR A 31 31.07 4.84 -16.55
C TYR A 31 32.04 6.01 -16.58
N LEU A 32 32.42 6.51 -15.40
CA LEU A 32 33.32 7.65 -15.19
C LEU A 32 34.55 7.22 -14.39
N THR A 33 35.56 8.13 -14.30
CA THR A 33 36.69 7.90 -13.41
C THR A 33 36.41 8.40 -12.00
N PRO A 34 36.91 7.75 -10.93
CA PRO A 34 36.79 8.24 -9.56
C PRO A 34 37.32 9.66 -9.35
N GLN A 35 38.36 10.04 -10.11
CA GLN A 35 38.94 11.40 -10.07
C GLN A 35 37.95 12.44 -10.58
N THR A 36 37.21 12.14 -11.65
CA THR A 36 36.19 13.01 -12.21
C THR A 36 35.12 13.28 -11.17
N ILE A 37 34.55 12.22 -10.56
CA ILE A 37 33.49 12.34 -9.56
C ILE A 37 33.98 13.12 -8.32
N THR A 38 35.18 12.80 -7.84
CA THR A 38 35.76 13.51 -6.68
C THR A 38 35.93 15.00 -6.95
N GLY A 39 36.41 15.38 -8.15
CA GLY A 39 36.54 16.79 -8.55
C GLY A 39 35.19 17.50 -8.55
N GLN A 40 34.16 16.90 -9.16
CA GLN A 40 32.83 17.50 -9.25
C GLN A 40 32.12 17.62 -7.90
N ILE A 41 32.30 16.65 -7.01
CA ILE A 41 31.79 16.75 -5.63
C ILE A 41 32.50 17.87 -4.87
N ARG A 42 33.82 18.02 -5.04
CA ARG A 42 34.57 19.11 -4.44
C ARG A 42 34.06 20.49 -4.89
N ASP A 43 33.80 20.66 -6.19
CA ASP A 43 33.23 21.90 -6.74
C ASP A 43 31.84 22.20 -6.13
N LEU A 44 31.03 21.17 -5.89
CA LEU A 44 29.73 21.29 -5.21
C LEU A 44 29.92 21.71 -3.74
N GLU A 45 30.86 21.09 -3.02
CA GLU A 45 31.19 21.42 -1.64
C GLU A 45 31.68 22.88 -1.50
N GLU A 46 32.52 23.34 -2.43
CA GLU A 46 32.99 24.72 -2.49
C GLU A 46 31.81 25.71 -2.70
N ARG A 47 30.89 25.33 -3.60
CA ARG A 47 29.67 26.12 -3.86
C ARG A 47 28.73 26.20 -2.66
N LEU A 48 28.58 25.10 -1.92
CA LEU A 48 27.71 25.00 -0.74
C LEU A 48 28.43 25.46 0.54
N GLN A 49 29.70 25.82 0.44
CA GLN A 49 30.54 26.24 1.57
C GLN A 49 30.59 25.22 2.73
N GLY A 50 30.54 23.94 2.39
CA GLY A 50 30.53 22.86 3.38
C GLY A 50 30.85 21.50 2.80
N LYS A 51 31.32 20.59 3.66
CA LYS A 51 31.62 19.20 3.28
C LYS A 51 30.36 18.36 3.25
N LEU A 52 30.17 17.62 2.16
CA LEU A 52 29.05 16.69 1.99
C LEU A 52 29.36 15.31 2.55
N PHE A 53 30.64 14.94 2.58
CA PHE A 53 31.11 13.67 3.14
C PHE A 53 32.21 13.88 4.18
N LYS A 54 32.25 12.97 5.15
CA LYS A 54 33.31 12.83 6.17
C LYS A 54 34.03 11.50 5.97
N ARG A 55 35.31 11.41 6.31
CA ARG A 55 36.06 10.16 6.36
C ARG A 55 35.71 9.40 7.64
N LYS A 56 35.35 8.13 7.51
CA LYS A 56 35.16 7.19 8.63
C LYS A 56 35.97 5.93 8.39
N GLY A 57 37.13 5.84 9.00
CA GLY A 57 38.08 4.76 8.74
C GLY A 57 38.53 4.73 7.28
N ARG A 58 38.25 3.62 6.59
CA ARG A 58 38.55 3.45 5.15
C ARG A 58 37.35 3.85 4.25
N GLY A 59 36.19 4.20 4.82
CA GLY A 59 34.96 4.52 4.12
C GLY A 59 34.61 6.00 4.07
N LEU A 60 33.53 6.30 3.38
CA LEU A 60 32.92 7.61 3.22
C LEU A 60 31.58 7.60 3.97
N GLU A 61 31.32 8.62 4.77
CA GLU A 61 30.05 8.78 5.49
C GLU A 61 29.49 10.19 5.21
N PRO A 62 28.17 10.33 4.97
CA PRO A 62 27.56 11.63 4.77
C PRO A 62 27.78 12.57 6.00
N SER A 63 27.95 13.86 5.73
CA SER A 63 27.87 14.88 6.76
C SER A 63 26.40 15.28 7.01
N GLU A 64 26.12 16.08 8.05
CA GLU A 64 24.78 16.65 8.25
C GLU A 64 24.31 17.47 7.05
N LEU A 65 25.23 18.24 6.43
CA LEU A 65 24.94 18.94 5.18
C LEU A 65 24.70 17.94 4.03
N GLY A 66 25.48 16.85 3.97
CA GLY A 66 25.28 15.78 3.00
C GLY A 66 23.91 15.13 3.10
N GLU A 67 23.46 14.81 4.31
CA GLU A 67 22.12 14.28 4.57
C GLU A 67 21.02 15.24 4.10
N LEU A 68 21.17 16.52 4.41
CA LEU A 68 20.21 17.54 3.99
C LEU A 68 20.17 17.66 2.46
N VAL A 69 21.34 17.80 1.82
CA VAL A 69 21.44 17.94 0.35
C VAL A 69 20.93 16.70 -0.35
N TYR A 70 21.20 15.49 0.18
CA TYR A 70 20.70 14.26 -0.39
C TYR A 70 19.17 14.20 -0.44
N ARG A 71 18.49 14.57 0.64
CA ARG A 71 17.02 14.58 0.68
C ARG A 71 16.40 15.45 -0.42
N TYR A 72 17.03 16.59 -0.74
CA TYR A 72 16.57 17.44 -1.84
C TYR A 72 16.98 16.89 -3.22
N ALA A 73 18.20 16.40 -3.35
CA ALA A 73 18.70 15.82 -4.59
C ALA A 73 17.87 14.59 -5.00
N ASP A 74 17.55 13.74 -4.04
CA ASP A 74 16.76 12.54 -4.28
C ASP A 74 15.35 12.89 -4.81
N LYS A 75 14.67 13.85 -4.19
CA LYS A 75 13.38 14.35 -4.69
C LYS A 75 13.50 14.93 -6.11
N MET A 76 14.54 15.69 -6.40
CA MET A 76 14.76 16.32 -7.71
C MET A 76 15.02 15.28 -8.81
N PHE A 77 15.87 14.28 -8.55
CA PHE A 77 16.20 13.26 -9.54
C PHE A 77 15.08 12.25 -9.71
N THR A 78 14.34 11.92 -8.66
CA THR A 78 13.11 11.13 -8.76
C THR A 78 12.07 11.82 -9.64
N LEU A 79 11.79 13.11 -9.40
CA LEU A 79 10.88 13.89 -10.23
C LEU A 79 11.36 14.01 -11.70
N SER A 80 12.69 14.14 -11.90
CA SER A 80 13.29 14.16 -13.25
C SER A 80 13.11 12.81 -13.96
N GLN A 81 13.26 11.70 -13.25
CA GLN A 81 13.01 10.37 -13.80
C GLN A 81 11.55 10.19 -14.16
N GLU A 82 10.62 10.58 -13.28
CA GLU A 82 9.18 10.55 -13.55
C GLU A 82 8.81 11.35 -14.80
N MET A 83 9.40 12.54 -14.96
CA MET A 83 9.21 13.35 -16.16
C MET A 83 9.69 12.62 -17.43
N LEU A 84 10.86 11.98 -17.38
CA LEU A 84 11.38 11.20 -18.49
C LEU A 84 10.50 9.98 -18.79
N ASP A 85 10.02 9.30 -17.77
CA ASP A 85 9.13 8.15 -17.90
C ASP A 85 7.81 8.57 -18.55
N ILE A 86 7.22 9.68 -18.12
CA ILE A 86 6.02 10.25 -18.75
C ILE A 86 6.28 10.64 -20.21
N VAL A 87 7.42 11.25 -20.52
CA VAL A 87 7.77 11.67 -21.88
C VAL A 87 8.07 10.47 -22.78
N ASN A 88 8.83 9.50 -22.31
CA ASN A 88 9.14 8.26 -23.03
C ASN A 88 7.90 7.40 -23.21
N TYR A 89 7.05 7.38 -22.19
CA TYR A 89 5.77 6.74 -22.15
C TYR A 89 4.80 7.25 -23.26
N ARG A 90 4.73 8.54 -23.50
CA ARG A 90 3.98 9.10 -24.64
C ARG A 90 4.48 8.59 -25.99
N LYS A 91 5.71 8.03 -26.04
CA LYS A 91 6.27 7.44 -27.28
C LYS A 91 5.99 5.93 -27.43
N GLU A 92 5.78 5.19 -26.33
CA GLU A 92 5.64 3.73 -26.33
C GLU A 92 4.22 3.19 -26.15
N SER A 93 3.20 4.04 -26.19
CA SER A 93 1.76 3.67 -26.22
C SER A 93 1.20 2.85 -25.03
N ASN A 94 1.97 2.51 -23.99
CA ASN A 94 1.46 1.74 -22.86
C ASN A 94 1.57 2.51 -21.54
N LEU A 95 0.47 2.87 -20.86
CA LEU A 95 0.42 3.57 -19.58
C LEU A 95 0.83 2.62 -18.44
N LEU A 96 2.02 2.77 -17.90
CA LEU A 96 2.45 2.00 -16.73
C LEU A 96 1.68 2.52 -15.50
N PHE A 97 1.09 1.60 -14.75
CA PHE A 97 0.35 1.93 -13.55
C PHE A 97 0.66 0.91 -12.44
N ASP A 98 1.43 1.35 -11.45
CA ASP A 98 1.92 0.53 -10.36
C ASP A 98 0.99 0.66 -9.14
N VAL A 99 0.31 -0.42 -8.79
CA VAL A 99 -0.67 -0.43 -7.71
C VAL A 99 -0.23 -1.37 -6.59
N GLY A 100 -0.11 -0.82 -5.39
CA GLY A 100 0.02 -1.58 -4.16
C GLY A 100 -1.35 -2.01 -3.64
N VAL A 101 -1.44 -3.23 -3.14
CA VAL A 101 -2.67 -3.80 -2.60
C VAL A 101 -2.37 -4.33 -1.21
N ALA A 102 -3.14 -3.89 -0.19
CA ALA A 102 -3.01 -4.44 1.15
C ALA A 102 -3.38 -5.93 1.16
N ASP A 103 -2.58 -6.74 1.83
CA ASP A 103 -2.63 -8.21 1.82
C ASP A 103 -3.96 -8.79 2.32
N ALA A 104 -4.66 -8.08 3.22
CA ALA A 104 -5.96 -8.49 3.76
C ALA A 104 -7.14 -8.33 2.78
N LEU A 105 -6.96 -7.69 1.61
CA LEU A 105 -8.07 -7.32 0.73
C LEU A 105 -8.62 -8.48 -0.10
N SER A 106 -9.96 -8.46 -0.28
CA SER A 106 -10.65 -9.37 -1.20
C SER A 106 -10.14 -9.22 -2.64
N LYS A 107 -9.76 -10.35 -3.25
CA LYS A 107 -9.34 -10.37 -4.67
C LYS A 107 -10.45 -9.88 -5.60
N ARG A 108 -11.73 -10.12 -5.24
CA ARG A 108 -12.88 -9.60 -5.97
C ARG A 108 -12.99 -8.09 -5.91
N LEU A 109 -12.83 -7.49 -4.72
CA LEU A 109 -12.80 -6.04 -4.57
C LEU A 109 -11.68 -5.44 -5.43
N VAL A 110 -10.46 -5.96 -5.24
CA VAL A 110 -9.28 -5.46 -5.94
C VAL A 110 -9.44 -5.56 -7.45
N SER A 111 -9.87 -6.72 -7.97
CA SER A 111 -10.09 -6.88 -9.42
C SER A 111 -11.15 -5.93 -9.96
N SER A 112 -12.23 -5.67 -9.21
CA SER A 112 -13.28 -4.73 -9.63
C SER A 112 -12.79 -3.28 -9.63
N VAL A 113 -11.98 -2.89 -8.63
CA VAL A 113 -11.38 -1.55 -8.57
C VAL A 113 -10.37 -1.36 -9.71
N LEU A 114 -9.50 -2.33 -9.93
CA LEU A 114 -8.51 -2.27 -11.01
C LEU A 114 -9.13 -2.31 -12.41
N ASN A 115 -10.27 -3.00 -12.57
CA ASN A 115 -10.99 -3.02 -13.84
C ASN A 115 -11.46 -1.62 -14.26
N ALA A 116 -11.74 -0.72 -13.32
CA ALA A 116 -12.07 0.67 -13.62
C ALA A 116 -10.90 1.44 -14.27
N ALA A 117 -9.66 1.01 -14.05
CA ALA A 117 -8.49 1.61 -14.70
C ALA A 117 -8.36 1.21 -16.18
N VAL A 118 -8.94 0.07 -16.58
CA VAL A 118 -8.77 -0.53 -17.91
C VAL A 118 -9.90 -0.06 -18.81
N VAL A 119 -9.55 0.58 -19.95
CA VAL A 119 -10.50 1.02 -20.96
C VAL A 119 -10.11 0.38 -22.29
N GLU A 120 -11.10 -0.15 -23.01
CA GLU A 120 -10.86 -0.74 -24.33
C GLU A 120 -10.29 0.31 -25.30
N GLY A 121 -9.19 -0.02 -25.96
CA GLY A 121 -8.48 0.87 -26.87
C GLY A 121 -7.49 1.84 -26.23
N GLU A 122 -7.41 1.90 -24.90
CA GLU A 122 -6.36 2.63 -24.19
C GLU A 122 -5.32 1.64 -23.62
N PRO A 123 -4.10 1.61 -24.10
CA PRO A 123 -3.09 0.67 -23.62
C PRO A 123 -2.63 1.08 -22.20
N ILE A 124 -2.94 0.25 -21.22
CA ILE A 124 -2.43 0.36 -19.85
C ILE A 124 -1.62 -0.90 -19.52
N HIS A 125 -0.45 -0.72 -18.91
CA HIS A 125 0.34 -1.80 -18.34
C HIS A 125 0.24 -1.75 -16.82
N LEU A 126 -0.67 -2.56 -16.27
CA LEU A 126 -0.94 -2.63 -14.85
C LEU A 126 0.02 -3.60 -14.17
N ARG A 127 0.71 -3.15 -13.11
CA ARG A 127 1.48 -4.00 -12.20
C ARG A 127 0.90 -3.91 -10.80
N CYS A 128 0.65 -5.06 -10.16
CA CYS A 128 0.10 -5.14 -8.81
C CYS A 128 1.08 -5.80 -7.86
N PHE A 129 1.22 -5.20 -6.68
CA PHE A 129 2.11 -5.67 -5.62
C PHE A 129 1.32 -5.80 -4.33
N GLU A 130 1.41 -6.96 -3.66
CA GLU A 130 0.78 -7.16 -2.36
C GLU A 130 1.81 -6.96 -1.24
N SER A 131 1.41 -6.23 -0.19
CA SER A 131 2.21 -6.02 1.01
C SER A 131 1.37 -5.44 2.16
N THR A 132 1.98 -5.22 3.33
CA THR A 132 1.31 -4.53 4.44
C THR A 132 1.07 -3.05 4.11
N HIS A 133 0.04 -2.47 4.74
CA HIS A 133 -0.33 -1.06 4.54
C HIS A 133 0.87 -0.11 4.75
N GLU A 134 1.65 -0.32 5.82
CA GLU A 134 2.80 0.52 6.16
C GLU A 134 3.90 0.46 5.10
N MET A 135 4.23 -0.75 4.61
CA MET A 135 5.24 -0.93 3.56
C MET A 135 4.78 -0.31 2.23
N LEU A 136 3.50 -0.42 1.91
CA LEU A 136 2.93 0.21 0.71
C LEU A 136 2.98 1.72 0.79
N LEU A 137 2.67 2.31 1.95
CA LEU A 137 2.78 3.75 2.17
C LEU A 137 4.23 4.24 2.02
N GLU A 138 5.20 3.49 2.53
CA GLU A 138 6.62 3.79 2.32
C GLU A 138 6.97 3.77 0.82
N GLN A 139 6.54 2.75 0.08
CA GLN A 139 6.79 2.66 -1.36
C GLN A 139 6.10 3.78 -2.15
N LEU A 140 4.86 4.16 -1.77
CA LEU A 140 4.15 5.28 -2.38
C LEU A 140 4.87 6.61 -2.14
N SER A 141 5.36 6.84 -0.91
CA SER A 141 6.16 8.04 -0.58
C SER A 141 7.50 8.11 -1.31
N GLN A 142 8.07 6.94 -1.65
CA GLN A 142 9.28 6.80 -2.47
C GLN A 142 9.00 6.81 -3.98
N HIS A 143 7.75 7.07 -4.39
CA HIS A 143 7.31 7.08 -5.79
C HIS A 143 7.50 5.75 -6.54
N LYS A 144 7.58 4.63 -5.82
CA LYS A 144 7.65 3.28 -6.40
C LYS A 144 6.29 2.71 -6.75
N LEU A 145 5.22 3.32 -6.21
CA LEU A 145 3.83 3.01 -6.52
C LEU A 145 3.11 4.29 -6.94
N ASP A 146 2.08 4.13 -7.76
CA ASP A 146 1.21 5.20 -8.23
C ASP A 146 -0.05 5.32 -7.38
N MET A 147 -0.54 4.18 -6.87
CA MET A 147 -1.73 4.10 -6.02
C MET A 147 -1.61 2.92 -5.05
N ILE A 148 -2.31 3.02 -3.94
CA ILE A 148 -2.55 1.91 -3.01
C ILE A 148 -4.05 1.68 -2.87
N ILE A 149 -4.46 0.42 -2.82
CA ILE A 149 -5.79 -0.01 -2.37
C ILE A 149 -5.63 -0.63 -0.99
N SER A 150 -6.33 -0.10 0.02
CA SER A 150 -6.17 -0.51 1.42
C SER A 150 -7.48 -0.50 2.20
N ASP A 151 -7.53 -1.28 3.29
CA ASP A 151 -8.57 -1.28 4.32
C ASP A 151 -8.36 -0.21 5.41
N CYS A 152 -7.27 0.54 5.31
CA CYS A 152 -6.93 1.62 6.23
C CYS A 152 -6.86 2.97 5.50
N PRO A 153 -7.45 4.05 6.06
CA PRO A 153 -7.22 5.40 5.59
C PRO A 153 -5.79 5.85 5.95
N ILE A 154 -5.32 6.91 5.30
CA ILE A 154 -4.11 7.60 5.72
C ILE A 154 -4.40 8.52 6.91
N ASP A 155 -3.43 8.67 7.80
CA ASP A 155 -3.43 9.76 8.77
C ASP A 155 -2.94 11.04 8.08
N SER A 156 -3.87 11.92 7.72
CA SER A 156 -3.59 13.17 7.01
C SER A 156 -2.68 14.12 7.78
N THR A 157 -2.49 13.90 9.09
CA THR A 157 -1.60 14.72 9.92
C THR A 157 -0.13 14.30 9.81
N GLN A 158 0.13 13.08 9.37
CA GLN A 158 1.49 12.51 9.31
C GLN A 158 2.04 12.38 7.88
N GLN A 159 1.20 12.54 6.84
CA GLN A 159 1.57 12.25 5.46
C GLN A 159 1.15 13.37 4.51
N GLU A 160 1.94 14.46 4.51
CA GLU A 160 1.75 15.57 3.56
C GLU A 160 1.88 15.09 2.11
N GLY A 161 0.97 15.55 1.23
CA GLY A 161 0.99 15.27 -0.20
C GLY A 161 0.38 13.94 -0.63
N LEU A 162 -0.21 13.16 0.30
CA LEU A 162 -1.02 11.99 -0.02
C LEU A 162 -2.51 12.29 0.11
N PHE A 163 -3.29 11.69 -0.79
CA PHE A 163 -4.75 11.77 -0.82
C PHE A 163 -5.35 10.38 -0.60
N SER A 164 -6.47 10.33 0.09
CA SER A 164 -7.25 9.12 0.31
C SER A 164 -8.68 9.35 -0.13
N VAL A 165 -9.16 8.52 -1.04
CA VAL A 165 -10.56 8.49 -1.49
C VAL A 165 -11.18 7.19 -1.00
N ARG A 166 -12.30 7.29 -0.28
CA ARG A 166 -13.03 6.13 0.18
C ARG A 166 -13.75 5.46 -1.01
N ILE A 167 -13.44 4.19 -1.26
CA ILE A 167 -14.06 3.36 -2.30
C ILE A 167 -15.42 2.85 -1.82
N GLY A 168 -15.51 2.45 -0.55
CA GLY A 168 -16.72 1.95 0.07
C GLY A 168 -16.48 1.37 1.44
N GLU A 169 -17.54 0.75 1.99
CA GLU A 169 -17.49 0.07 3.30
C GLU A 169 -18.47 -1.08 3.35
N CYS A 170 -18.23 -2.05 4.21
CA CYS A 170 -19.15 -3.13 4.50
C CYS A 170 -19.07 -3.59 5.95
N GLY A 171 -20.14 -4.25 6.43
CA GLY A 171 -20.16 -4.92 7.72
C GLY A 171 -19.42 -6.24 7.70
N VAL A 172 -19.60 -7.04 8.74
CA VAL A 172 -18.90 -8.29 8.99
C VAL A 172 -19.89 -9.44 9.14
N SER A 173 -19.59 -10.58 8.50
CA SER A 173 -20.34 -11.83 8.63
C SER A 173 -19.54 -12.90 9.34
N PHE A 174 -20.26 -13.74 10.09
CA PHE A 174 -19.74 -14.91 10.78
C PHE A 174 -20.22 -16.17 10.06
N TRP A 175 -19.30 -17.08 9.84
CA TRP A 175 -19.47 -18.27 9.03
C TRP A 175 -19.01 -19.52 9.77
N CYS A 176 -19.63 -20.66 9.48
CA CYS A 176 -19.16 -21.95 9.95
C CYS A 176 -19.47 -23.03 8.91
N THR A 177 -18.92 -24.25 9.11
CA THR A 177 -19.34 -25.44 8.35
C THR A 177 -20.70 -25.95 8.84
N ASN A 178 -21.44 -26.63 7.97
CA ASN A 178 -22.65 -27.35 8.33
C ASN A 178 -22.37 -28.54 9.28
N PRO A 179 -23.19 -28.79 10.30
CA PRO A 179 -24.37 -28.01 10.71
C PRO A 179 -23.97 -26.73 11.48
N PRO A 180 -24.81 -25.67 11.44
CA PRO A 180 -24.60 -24.47 12.24
C PRO A 180 -24.77 -24.76 13.73
N PRO A 181 -24.30 -23.88 14.63
CA PRO A 181 -24.59 -23.95 16.06
C PRO A 181 -26.10 -23.90 16.34
N GLU A 182 -26.55 -24.51 17.44
CA GLU A 182 -27.97 -24.55 17.82
C GLU A 182 -28.46 -23.22 18.40
N LYS A 183 -27.60 -22.51 19.15
CA LYS A 183 -27.96 -21.22 19.73
C LYS A 183 -28.05 -20.13 18.67
N PRO A 184 -28.92 -19.14 18.86
CA PRO A 184 -29.02 -18.00 17.96
C PRO A 184 -27.78 -17.09 18.06
N PHE A 185 -27.47 -16.41 16.96
CA PHE A 185 -26.44 -15.37 16.93
C PHE A 185 -26.88 -14.16 17.79
N PRO A 186 -25.98 -13.54 18.59
CA PRO A 186 -24.54 -13.82 18.70
C PRO A 186 -24.15 -14.85 19.78
N ALA A 187 -25.10 -15.37 20.58
CA ALA A 187 -24.82 -16.28 21.70
C ALA A 187 -24.11 -17.59 21.23
N CYS A 188 -24.33 -18.00 20.00
CA CYS A 188 -23.67 -19.18 19.41
C CYS A 188 -22.15 -19.03 19.27
N LEU A 189 -21.60 -17.82 19.35
CA LEU A 189 -20.15 -17.57 19.24
C LEU A 189 -19.36 -18.13 20.43
N GLU A 190 -20.04 -18.43 21.55
CA GLU A 190 -19.40 -19.06 22.72
C GLU A 190 -19.35 -20.60 22.63
N ASP A 191 -20.07 -21.19 21.66
CA ASP A 191 -20.20 -22.65 21.54
C ASP A 191 -19.07 -23.30 20.72
N ARG A 192 -18.35 -22.50 19.93
CA ARG A 192 -17.25 -22.97 19.09
C ARG A 192 -16.10 -21.95 19.10
N ARG A 193 -14.90 -22.49 18.87
CA ARG A 193 -13.71 -21.63 18.72
C ARG A 193 -13.81 -20.75 17.48
N LEU A 194 -13.28 -19.53 17.61
CA LEU A 194 -13.33 -18.51 16.56
C LEU A 194 -11.97 -18.33 15.90
N LEU A 195 -12.02 -18.07 14.59
CA LEU A 195 -10.92 -17.52 13.81
C LEU A 195 -11.28 -16.07 13.46
N ILE A 196 -10.38 -15.16 13.74
CA ILE A 196 -10.61 -13.73 13.54
C ILE A 196 -9.47 -13.10 12.73
N PRO A 197 -9.69 -11.94 12.09
CA PRO A 197 -8.62 -11.13 11.54
C PRO A 197 -7.58 -10.77 12.60
N GLY A 198 -6.31 -10.68 12.20
CA GLY A 198 -5.22 -10.40 13.13
C GLY A 198 -5.42 -9.10 13.90
N ARG A 199 -4.95 -9.03 15.16
CA ARG A 199 -5.07 -7.84 16.04
C ARG A 199 -4.38 -6.60 15.50
N ARG A 200 -3.44 -6.75 14.57
CA ARG A 200 -2.82 -5.62 13.88
C ARG A 200 -3.75 -4.95 12.87
N SER A 201 -4.70 -5.69 12.29
CA SER A 201 -5.69 -5.13 11.38
C SER A 201 -6.70 -4.23 12.13
N MET A 202 -7.26 -3.25 11.43
CA MET A 202 -8.32 -2.40 11.97
C MET A 202 -9.55 -3.25 12.34
N LEU A 203 -9.91 -4.19 11.47
CA LEU A 203 -11.06 -5.06 11.66
C LEU A 203 -10.92 -5.96 12.89
N GLY A 204 -9.74 -6.57 13.09
CA GLY A 204 -9.49 -7.41 14.27
C GLY A 204 -9.68 -6.65 15.59
N ARG A 205 -9.19 -5.41 15.67
CA ARG A 205 -9.39 -4.55 16.85
C ARG A 205 -10.86 -4.18 17.08
N LYS A 206 -11.58 -3.81 16.01
CA LYS A 206 -13.03 -3.47 16.08
C LYS A 206 -13.83 -4.68 16.55
N LEU A 207 -13.52 -5.90 16.07
CA LEU A 207 -14.20 -7.13 16.50
C LEU A 207 -13.95 -7.46 17.97
N LEU A 208 -12.72 -7.37 18.45
CA LEU A 208 -12.40 -7.61 19.86
C LEU A 208 -13.18 -6.63 20.78
N ASN A 209 -13.25 -5.37 20.40
CA ASN A 209 -14.05 -4.38 21.12
C ASN A 209 -15.54 -4.70 21.07
N TRP A 210 -16.04 -5.18 19.94
CA TRP A 210 -17.43 -5.59 19.80
C TRP A 210 -17.77 -6.79 20.70
N PHE A 211 -16.94 -7.86 20.72
CA PHE A 211 -17.15 -8.99 21.65
C PHE A 211 -17.25 -8.52 23.09
N ASN A 212 -16.33 -7.65 23.51
CA ASN A 212 -16.35 -7.08 24.86
C ASN A 212 -17.63 -6.27 25.14
N SER A 213 -18.09 -5.47 24.17
CA SER A 213 -19.31 -4.67 24.31
C SER A 213 -20.58 -5.50 24.41
N GLN A 214 -20.58 -6.69 23.79
CA GLN A 214 -21.68 -7.66 23.87
C GLN A 214 -21.58 -8.59 25.10
N GLY A 215 -20.51 -8.49 25.89
CA GLY A 215 -20.28 -9.38 27.03
C GLY A 215 -20.04 -10.84 26.63
N LEU A 216 -19.58 -11.09 25.41
CA LEU A 216 -19.33 -12.43 24.88
C LEU A 216 -17.95 -12.94 25.33
N ASN A 217 -17.91 -14.14 25.90
CA ASN A 217 -16.67 -14.83 26.26
C ASN A 217 -16.29 -15.84 25.18
N VAL A 218 -15.66 -15.35 24.11
CA VAL A 218 -15.30 -16.15 22.95
C VAL A 218 -13.91 -16.78 23.10
N GLU A 219 -13.76 -18.02 22.69
CA GLU A 219 -12.46 -18.70 22.59
C GLU A 219 -11.87 -18.49 21.18
N ILE A 220 -10.78 -17.73 21.08
CA ILE A 220 -10.07 -17.49 19.81
C ILE A 220 -9.10 -18.62 19.57
N LEU A 221 -9.33 -19.41 18.51
CA LEU A 221 -8.45 -20.48 18.05
C LEU A 221 -7.23 -19.93 17.30
N GLY A 222 -7.40 -18.85 16.53
CA GLY A 222 -6.32 -18.26 15.75
C GLY A 222 -6.67 -16.92 15.13
N GLU A 223 -5.62 -16.23 14.70
CA GLU A 223 -5.70 -14.93 14.01
C GLU A 223 -5.10 -15.07 12.61
N PHE A 224 -5.80 -14.57 11.60
CA PHE A 224 -5.43 -14.71 10.20
C PHE A 224 -5.57 -13.38 9.46
N ASP A 225 -4.61 -13.07 8.60
CA ASP A 225 -4.66 -11.88 7.75
C ASP A 225 -5.32 -12.17 6.38
N ASP A 226 -5.43 -13.46 6.00
CA ASP A 226 -6.07 -13.91 4.76
C ASP A 226 -7.40 -14.62 5.03
N ALA A 227 -8.51 -14.08 4.51
CA ALA A 227 -9.85 -14.61 4.74
C ALA A 227 -10.09 -15.99 4.06
N ALA A 228 -9.42 -16.26 2.93
CA ALA A 228 -9.57 -17.56 2.24
C ALA A 228 -8.85 -18.66 3.03
N LEU A 229 -7.65 -18.38 3.57
CA LEU A 229 -6.95 -19.28 4.47
C LEU A 229 -7.73 -19.50 5.76
N MET A 230 -8.29 -18.42 6.35
CA MET A 230 -9.13 -18.50 7.54
C MET A 230 -10.35 -19.41 7.31
N LYS A 231 -11.05 -19.26 6.17
CA LYS A 231 -12.15 -20.15 5.77
C LYS A 231 -11.71 -21.61 5.67
N ALA A 232 -10.62 -21.88 4.94
CA ALA A 232 -10.12 -23.24 4.74
C ALA A 232 -9.75 -23.90 6.07
N PHE A 233 -9.04 -23.18 6.94
CA PHE A 233 -8.65 -23.65 8.27
C PHE A 233 -9.86 -23.84 9.19
N GLY A 234 -10.85 -22.92 9.14
CA GLY A 234 -12.09 -22.99 9.88
C GLY A 234 -12.90 -24.24 9.53
N ALA A 235 -12.97 -24.57 8.25
CA ALA A 235 -13.66 -25.79 7.77
C ALA A 235 -12.99 -27.06 8.33
N MET A 236 -11.66 -27.12 8.37
CA MET A 236 -10.90 -28.28 8.91
C MET A 236 -11.10 -28.48 10.40
N HIS A 237 -11.29 -27.40 11.15
CA HIS A 237 -11.34 -27.42 12.63
C HIS A 237 -12.73 -27.20 13.21
N ASN A 238 -13.78 -27.19 12.36
CA ASN A 238 -15.16 -26.89 12.75
C ASN A 238 -15.25 -25.61 13.61
N ALA A 239 -14.47 -24.61 13.23
CA ALA A 239 -14.42 -23.31 13.90
C ALA A 239 -15.37 -22.31 13.21
N ILE A 240 -15.82 -21.32 13.95
CA ILE A 240 -16.47 -20.14 13.38
C ILE A 240 -15.38 -19.21 12.86
N PHE A 241 -15.57 -18.65 11.67
CA PHE A 241 -14.64 -17.69 11.09
C PHE A 241 -15.35 -16.43 10.65
N VAL A 242 -14.61 -15.34 10.59
CA VAL A 242 -15.13 -14.00 10.37
C VAL A 242 -14.59 -13.45 9.06
N ALA A 243 -15.47 -12.84 8.27
CA ALA A 243 -15.07 -12.15 7.05
C ALA A 243 -15.95 -10.92 6.80
N PRO A 244 -15.42 -9.88 6.13
CA PRO A 244 -16.24 -8.80 5.61
C PRO A 244 -17.41 -9.31 4.77
N THR A 245 -18.55 -8.65 4.83
CA THR A 245 -19.76 -9.07 4.07
C THR A 245 -19.51 -9.11 2.55
N LEU A 246 -18.50 -8.42 2.08
CA LEU A 246 -18.02 -8.45 0.71
C LEU A 246 -17.67 -9.87 0.22
N TYR A 247 -17.20 -10.76 1.11
CA TYR A 247 -16.87 -12.16 0.79
C TYR A 247 -18.10 -13.06 0.68
N ALA A 248 -19.29 -12.59 1.10
CA ALA A 248 -20.50 -13.41 1.15
C ALA A 248 -20.81 -14.07 -0.20
N TYR A 249 -20.60 -13.36 -1.31
CA TYR A 249 -20.82 -13.91 -2.64
C TYR A 249 -19.95 -15.15 -2.91
N ASP A 250 -18.66 -15.08 -2.57
CA ASP A 250 -17.71 -16.17 -2.79
C ASP A 250 -17.99 -17.35 -1.85
N PHE A 251 -18.49 -17.06 -0.65
CA PHE A 251 -18.78 -18.07 0.37
C PHE A 251 -20.12 -18.76 0.11
N TYR A 252 -21.13 -18.07 -0.40
CA TYR A 252 -22.41 -18.72 -0.78
C TYR A 252 -22.27 -19.68 -1.96
N ALA A 253 -21.26 -19.52 -2.81
CA ALA A 253 -20.94 -20.48 -3.84
C ALA A 253 -20.46 -21.83 -3.28
N ASP A 254 -19.94 -21.82 -2.05
CA ASP A 254 -19.47 -23.02 -1.33
C ASP A 254 -20.55 -23.53 -0.39
N LYS A 255 -21.25 -24.59 -0.79
CA LYS A 255 -22.34 -25.21 -0.02
C LYS A 255 -21.90 -25.85 1.31
N THR A 256 -20.60 -25.92 1.58
CA THR A 256 -20.05 -26.50 2.82
C THR A 256 -20.06 -25.51 3.97
N VAL A 257 -20.18 -24.22 3.72
CA VAL A 257 -20.22 -23.17 4.74
C VAL A 257 -21.57 -22.45 4.76
N VAL A 258 -21.95 -21.98 5.95
CA VAL A 258 -23.19 -21.24 6.17
C VAL A 258 -22.90 -19.96 6.95
N GLU A 259 -23.62 -18.91 6.62
CA GLU A 259 -23.62 -17.68 7.40
C GLU A 259 -24.50 -17.85 8.63
N ILE A 260 -23.94 -17.59 9.82
CA ILE A 260 -24.65 -17.70 11.11
C ILE A 260 -25.09 -16.36 11.67
N GLY A 261 -24.52 -15.26 11.18
CA GLY A 261 -24.96 -13.92 11.59
C GLY A 261 -24.09 -12.82 10.97
N ARG A 262 -24.58 -11.57 11.11
CA ARG A 262 -23.94 -10.36 10.63
C ARG A 262 -23.84 -9.31 11.72
N VAL A 263 -22.82 -8.47 11.64
CA VAL A 263 -22.64 -7.28 12.48
C VAL A 263 -22.46 -6.08 11.58
N GLU A 264 -23.42 -5.15 11.63
CA GLU A 264 -23.43 -3.97 10.77
C GLU A 264 -22.74 -2.76 11.41
N ASN A 265 -22.55 -2.77 12.74
CA ASN A 265 -21.86 -1.70 13.46
C ASN A 265 -20.34 -1.91 13.58
N VAL A 266 -19.80 -2.98 13.02
CA VAL A 266 -18.37 -3.21 12.83
C VAL A 266 -18.12 -3.10 11.33
N MET A 267 -17.66 -1.93 10.90
CA MET A 267 -17.46 -1.63 9.48
C MET A 267 -15.99 -1.74 9.12
N GLU A 268 -15.73 -2.33 7.94
CA GLU A 268 -14.46 -2.26 7.23
C GLU A 268 -14.60 -1.27 6.08
N GLU A 269 -13.66 -0.35 5.99
CA GLU A 269 -13.63 0.70 4.97
C GLU A 269 -12.51 0.40 3.97
N TYR A 270 -12.72 0.78 2.71
CA TYR A 270 -11.75 0.57 1.64
C TYR A 270 -11.40 1.89 0.99
N HIS A 271 -10.11 2.10 0.76
CA HIS A 271 -9.55 3.37 0.32
C HIS A 271 -8.63 3.20 -0.88
N ALA A 272 -8.71 4.14 -1.81
CA ALA A 272 -7.69 4.39 -2.82
C ALA A 272 -6.80 5.53 -2.33
N ILE A 273 -5.51 5.28 -2.20
CA ILE A 273 -4.52 6.22 -1.67
C ILE A 273 -3.49 6.52 -2.76
N PHE A 274 -3.21 7.79 -3.03
CA PHE A 274 -2.28 8.21 -4.07
C PHE A 274 -1.63 9.55 -3.74
N ALA A 275 -0.49 9.83 -4.37
CA ALA A 275 0.20 11.11 -4.20
C ALA A 275 -0.43 12.22 -5.04
N GLU A 276 -0.25 13.48 -4.63
CA GLU A 276 -0.76 14.68 -5.33
C GLU A 276 -0.44 14.69 -6.82
N ARG A 277 0.77 14.25 -7.20
CA ARG A 277 1.22 14.14 -8.59
C ARG A 277 0.32 13.26 -9.46
N MET A 278 -0.37 12.29 -8.85
CA MET A 278 -1.22 11.31 -9.54
C MET A 278 -2.67 11.76 -9.73
N ILE A 279 -3.08 12.91 -9.18
CA ILE A 279 -4.47 13.42 -9.27
C ILE A 279 -4.96 13.49 -10.72
N GLN A 280 -4.08 13.85 -11.66
CA GLN A 280 -4.42 13.99 -13.08
C GLN A 280 -4.18 12.69 -13.89
N HIS A 281 -3.72 11.62 -13.25
CA HIS A 281 -3.50 10.35 -13.93
C HIS A 281 -4.84 9.70 -14.34
N PRO A 282 -5.06 9.35 -15.62
CA PRO A 282 -6.37 8.86 -16.08
C PRO A 282 -6.91 7.65 -15.32
N ALA A 283 -6.04 6.68 -15.00
CA ALA A 283 -6.44 5.49 -14.25
C ALA A 283 -6.87 5.85 -12.82
N VAL A 284 -6.15 6.78 -12.15
CA VAL A 284 -6.51 7.26 -10.80
C VAL A 284 -7.87 7.95 -10.83
N GLN A 285 -8.09 8.85 -11.79
CA GLN A 285 -9.38 9.54 -11.94
C GLN A 285 -10.53 8.56 -12.19
N ARG A 286 -10.34 7.56 -13.04
CA ARG A 286 -11.36 6.54 -13.28
C ARG A 286 -11.68 5.74 -12.04
N ILE A 287 -10.66 5.24 -11.34
CA ILE A 287 -10.85 4.51 -10.08
C ILE A 287 -11.60 5.36 -9.06
N CYS A 288 -11.17 6.61 -8.85
CA CYS A 288 -11.78 7.47 -7.83
C CYS A 288 -13.20 7.94 -8.18
N ASN A 289 -13.57 8.01 -9.46
CA ASN A 289 -14.89 8.46 -9.92
C ASN A 289 -15.87 7.32 -10.21
N THR A 290 -15.44 6.06 -10.13
CA THR A 290 -16.32 4.90 -10.34
C THR A 290 -17.20 4.66 -9.13
N ASP A 291 -18.48 4.39 -9.37
CA ASP A 291 -19.42 3.95 -8.32
C ASP A 291 -19.26 2.45 -8.05
N TYR A 292 -18.81 2.12 -6.85
CA TYR A 292 -18.62 0.75 -6.38
C TYR A 292 -19.77 0.26 -5.48
N SER A 293 -20.87 0.99 -5.34
CA SER A 293 -21.99 0.67 -4.43
C SER A 293 -22.53 -0.76 -4.63
N ALA A 294 -22.53 -1.25 -5.88
CA ALA A 294 -22.95 -2.59 -6.21
C ALA A 294 -22.07 -3.69 -5.58
N LEU A 295 -20.78 -3.43 -5.31
CA LEU A 295 -19.89 -4.39 -4.65
C LEU A 295 -20.21 -4.54 -3.17
N PHE A 296 -20.69 -3.47 -2.55
CA PHE A 296 -20.96 -3.40 -1.11
C PHE A 296 -22.43 -3.67 -0.76
N SER A 297 -23.29 -3.79 -1.79
CA SER A 297 -24.67 -4.18 -1.59
C SER A 297 -24.75 -5.61 -1.05
N PRO A 298 -25.60 -5.88 -0.04
CA PRO A 298 -25.79 -7.24 0.48
C PRO A 298 -26.15 -8.17 -0.68
N ALA A 299 -25.39 -9.25 -0.84
CA ALA A 299 -25.75 -10.30 -1.80
C ALA A 299 -27.18 -10.75 -1.46
N ALA A 300 -28.10 -10.65 -2.42
CA ALA A 300 -29.43 -11.21 -2.27
C ALA A 300 -29.29 -12.72 -1.99
N ARG A 301 -29.95 -13.16 -0.90
CA ARG A 301 -29.98 -14.58 -0.48
C ARG A 301 -30.67 -15.45 -1.52
#